data_e0bec0b92066b229ac8fa58a539c8199
#
_entry.id   e0bec0b92066b229ac8fa58a539c8199
#
_cell.length_a   1.000
_cell.length_b   1.000
_cell.length_c   1.000
_cell.angle_alpha   90.00
_cell.angle_beta   90.00
_cell.angle_gamma   90.00
#
_symmetry.space_group_name_H-M   'P 1'
#
loop_
_entity.id
_entity.type
_entity.pdbx_description
1 polymer ?
#
loop_
_entity_poly.entity_id
_entity_poly.type
_entity_poly.pdbx_seq_one_letter_code
_entity_poly.pdbx_strand_id
1 'polypeptide(L)'
;MKKSFYLAAGLLILASGFQFGKAQDKAATRTLKVNVKYTGSGTVDDKHKIQVFLFDTPDFMQGNAMPTGMQMTAAKSGTVTFSDIGSSPVYTAAIYDPTGGYDGASGPPPSGSSAGLYTKEPPKPTPINIDAGKTVEVDLPFDDTIKMP
;
A
#
# COMPACT_ATOMS: atom_id res chain seq x y z
N MET A 1 -8.56 -76.00 48.01
CA MET A 1 -8.70 -74.55 48.09
C MET A 1 -7.75 -73.91 47.09
N LYS A 2 -8.24 -73.48 45.93
CA LYS A 2 -7.44 -72.79 44.95
C LYS A 2 -8.17 -71.53 44.60
N LYS A 3 -7.59 -70.35 45.01
CA LYS A 3 -8.12 -69.02 44.71
C LYS A 3 -7.51 -68.57 43.35
N SER A 4 -8.36 -68.49 42.35
CA SER A 4 -7.99 -67.89 41.05
C SER A 4 -8.12 -66.37 41.12
N PHE A 5 -7.02 -65.70 40.89
CA PHE A 5 -6.98 -64.26 40.68
C PHE A 5 -7.17 -63.92 39.20
N TYR A 6 -8.24 -63.28 38.83
CA TYR A 6 -8.42 -62.70 37.50
C TYR A 6 -7.84 -61.32 37.48
N LEU A 7 -6.79 -61.15 36.68
CA LEU A 7 -6.18 -59.84 36.41
C LEU A 7 -6.93 -59.17 35.21
N ALA A 8 -7.71 -58.20 35.49
CA ALA A 8 -8.36 -57.35 34.43
C ALA A 8 -7.35 -56.38 33.89
N ALA A 9 -6.89 -56.61 32.68
CA ALA A 9 -6.08 -55.63 31.93
C ALA A 9 -7.00 -54.57 31.30
N GLY A 10 -7.01 -53.37 31.90
CA GLY A 10 -7.70 -52.20 31.33
C GLY A 10 -6.90 -51.65 30.16
N LEU A 11 -7.46 -51.72 28.95
CA LEU A 11 -6.91 -51.13 27.74
C LEU A 11 -7.27 -49.64 27.72
N LEU A 12 -6.29 -48.80 28.05
CA LEU A 12 -6.43 -47.34 27.96
C LEU A 12 -6.20 -46.91 26.52
N ILE A 13 -7.27 -46.64 25.77
CA ILE A 13 -7.19 -46.07 24.42
C ILE A 13 -6.96 -44.57 24.59
N LEU A 14 -5.72 -44.11 24.38
CA LEU A 14 -5.38 -42.72 24.22
C LEU A 14 -5.87 -42.26 22.83
N ALA A 15 -7.04 -41.62 22.80
CA ALA A 15 -7.48 -40.90 21.64
C ALA A 15 -6.64 -39.62 21.51
N SER A 16 -5.53 -39.68 20.75
CA SER A 16 -4.80 -38.49 20.30
C SER A 16 -5.67 -37.73 19.31
N GLY A 17 -6.35 -36.72 19.81
CA GLY A 17 -7.07 -35.78 18.98
C GLY A 17 -6.08 -35.01 18.09
N PHE A 18 -6.02 -35.39 16.82
CA PHE A 18 -5.42 -34.54 15.79
C PHE A 18 -6.25 -33.26 15.67
N GLN A 19 -5.83 -32.20 16.33
CA GLN A 19 -6.32 -30.87 16.03
C GLN A 19 -5.72 -30.47 14.68
N PHE A 20 -6.50 -30.61 13.62
CA PHE A 20 -6.24 -29.91 12.36
C PHE A 20 -6.39 -28.42 12.67
N GLY A 21 -5.27 -27.75 12.99
CA GLY A 21 -5.19 -26.32 12.98
C GLY A 21 -5.63 -25.87 11.58
N LYS A 22 -6.78 -25.20 11.47
CA LYS A 22 -7.15 -24.49 10.25
C LYS A 22 -5.99 -23.54 9.97
N ALA A 23 -5.21 -23.83 8.94
CA ALA A 23 -4.31 -22.83 8.35
C ALA A 23 -5.19 -21.63 8.04
N GLN A 24 -4.97 -20.54 8.76
CA GLN A 24 -5.64 -19.28 8.49
C GLN A 24 -5.11 -18.87 7.13
N ASP A 25 -5.92 -19.02 6.07
CA ASP A 25 -5.60 -18.57 4.73
C ASP A 25 -5.28 -17.08 4.85
N LYS A 26 -4.00 -16.73 4.80
CA LYS A 26 -3.56 -15.36 4.73
C LYS A 26 -4.15 -14.81 3.43
N ALA A 27 -5.09 -13.88 3.56
CA ALA A 27 -5.71 -13.26 2.40
C ALA A 27 -4.62 -12.81 1.43
N ALA A 28 -4.75 -13.22 0.16
CA ALA A 28 -3.75 -12.90 -0.86
C ALA A 28 -3.67 -11.38 -1.01
N THR A 29 -2.52 -10.82 -0.64
CA THR A 29 -2.31 -9.37 -0.62
C THR A 29 -2.00 -8.84 -2.01
N ARG A 30 -2.32 -7.58 -2.26
CA ARG A 30 -2.06 -6.87 -3.50
C ARG A 30 -0.84 -5.98 -3.30
N THR A 31 -0.06 -5.81 -4.36
CA THR A 31 1.13 -4.94 -4.34
C THR A 31 1.08 -3.99 -5.53
N LEU A 32 1.35 -2.71 -5.28
CA LEU A 32 1.52 -1.68 -6.30
C LEU A 32 2.94 -1.14 -6.25
N LYS A 33 3.63 -1.16 -7.39
CA LYS A 33 4.89 -0.44 -7.58
C LYS A 33 4.63 0.80 -8.41
N VAL A 34 5.10 1.95 -7.94
CA VAL A 34 4.98 3.23 -8.63
C VAL A 34 6.37 3.73 -8.99
N ASN A 35 6.66 3.79 -10.27
CA ASN A 35 7.88 4.38 -10.81
C ASN A 35 7.66 5.89 -10.92
N VAL A 36 8.16 6.63 -9.96
CA VAL A 36 8.07 8.09 -9.94
C VAL A 36 9.17 8.68 -10.79
N LYS A 37 8.83 9.68 -11.62
CA LYS A 37 9.79 10.46 -12.38
C LYS A 37 9.42 11.93 -12.33
N TYR A 38 10.13 12.69 -11.49
CA TYR A 38 9.98 14.14 -11.41
C TYR A 38 10.96 14.84 -12.32
N THR A 39 10.46 15.62 -13.27
CA THR A 39 11.27 16.38 -14.25
C THR A 39 11.26 17.89 -14.00
N GLY A 40 10.63 18.33 -12.92
CA GLY A 40 10.63 19.74 -12.52
C GLY A 40 12.00 20.23 -12.06
N SER A 41 12.07 21.54 -11.80
CA SER A 41 13.30 22.26 -11.46
C SER A 41 13.78 22.04 -10.03
N GLY A 42 12.89 21.59 -9.12
CA GLY A 42 13.19 21.40 -7.71
C GLY A 42 14.30 20.38 -7.44
N THR A 43 15.03 20.56 -6.35
CA THR A 43 16.01 19.57 -5.86
C THR A 43 15.31 18.55 -5.00
N VAL A 44 15.45 17.27 -5.35
CA VAL A 44 14.92 16.16 -4.56
C VAL A 44 16.08 15.53 -3.79
N ASP A 45 15.98 15.52 -2.46
CA ASP A 45 16.97 15.02 -1.52
C ASP A 45 16.30 14.54 -0.23
N ASP A 46 17.06 14.26 0.81
CA ASP A 46 16.54 13.79 2.09
C ASP A 46 15.65 14.79 2.83
N LYS A 47 15.74 16.09 2.51
CA LYS A 47 14.91 17.15 3.09
C LYS A 47 13.68 17.44 2.22
N HIS A 48 13.83 17.29 0.90
CA HIS A 48 12.80 17.64 -0.10
C HIS A 48 12.40 16.37 -0.84
N LYS A 49 11.74 15.47 -0.14
CA LYS A 49 11.30 14.17 -0.70
C LYS A 49 10.04 14.34 -1.54
N ILE A 50 9.93 13.49 -2.53
CA ILE A 50 8.66 13.26 -3.22
C ILE A 50 7.83 12.32 -2.37
N GLN A 51 6.59 12.69 -2.09
CA GLN A 51 5.62 11.87 -1.39
C GLN A 51 4.66 11.27 -2.40
N VAL A 52 4.43 9.98 -2.30
CA VAL A 52 3.52 9.23 -3.15
C VAL A 52 2.40 8.68 -2.28
N PHE A 53 1.18 8.97 -2.68
CA PHE A 53 -0.02 8.61 -1.93
C PHE A 53 -0.82 7.53 -2.67
N LEU A 54 -1.41 6.64 -1.90
CA LEU A 54 -2.35 5.64 -2.36
C LEU A 54 -3.75 5.98 -1.84
N PHE A 55 -4.77 5.87 -2.70
CA PHE A 55 -6.17 6.10 -2.37
C PHE A 55 -7.01 4.94 -2.87
N ASP A 56 -8.12 4.68 -2.21
CA ASP A 56 -9.14 3.69 -2.59
C ASP A 56 -10.33 4.29 -3.34
N THR A 57 -10.36 5.60 -3.52
CA THR A 57 -11.41 6.36 -4.21
C THR A 57 -10.80 7.48 -5.05
N PRO A 58 -11.43 7.87 -6.19
CA PRO A 58 -11.01 9.04 -6.96
C PRO A 58 -11.35 10.38 -6.30
N ASP A 59 -12.14 10.39 -5.22
CA ASP A 59 -12.66 11.60 -4.57
C ASP A 59 -11.57 12.41 -3.84
N PHE A 60 -10.35 11.88 -3.73
CA PHE A 60 -9.21 12.60 -3.19
C PHE A 60 -8.91 13.90 -3.96
N MET A 61 -9.23 13.95 -5.24
CA MET A 61 -9.09 15.16 -6.06
C MET A 61 -9.98 16.31 -5.59
N GLN A 62 -11.02 16.02 -4.84
CA GLN A 62 -11.96 17.01 -4.26
C GLN A 62 -11.65 17.29 -2.77
N GLY A 63 -10.57 16.73 -2.23
CA GLY A 63 -10.21 16.84 -0.83
C GLY A 63 -11.10 16.03 0.13
N ASN A 64 -11.89 15.10 -0.40
CA ASN A 64 -12.88 14.34 0.38
C ASN A 64 -12.39 12.96 0.82
N ALA A 65 -11.16 12.59 0.51
CA ALA A 65 -10.61 11.29 0.88
C ALA A 65 -9.21 11.41 1.47
N MET A 66 -8.98 10.61 2.49
CA MET A 66 -7.65 10.45 3.08
C MET A 66 -6.88 9.35 2.34
N PRO A 67 -5.55 9.47 2.22
CA PRO A 67 -4.75 8.40 1.65
C PRO A 67 -4.81 7.14 2.53
N THR A 68 -4.87 5.98 1.89
CA THR A 68 -4.78 4.66 2.55
C THR A 68 -3.34 4.20 2.73
N GLY A 69 -2.39 4.87 2.07
CA GLY A 69 -0.96 4.63 2.20
C GLY A 69 -0.14 5.79 1.68
N MET A 70 1.09 5.90 2.18
CA MET A 70 2.07 6.89 1.75
C MET A 70 3.46 6.26 1.71
N GLN A 71 4.22 6.60 0.68
CA GLN A 71 5.62 6.26 0.51
C GLN A 71 6.41 7.50 0.09
N MET A 72 7.71 7.50 0.29
CA MET A 72 8.58 8.63 -0.05
C MET A 72 9.79 8.17 -0.84
N THR A 73 10.31 9.06 -1.70
CA THR A 73 11.60 8.89 -2.35
C THR A 73 12.41 10.19 -2.27
N ALA A 74 13.71 10.06 -2.02
CA ALA A 74 14.67 11.16 -2.01
C ALA A 74 15.40 11.32 -3.35
N ALA A 75 14.84 10.74 -4.42
CA ALA A 75 15.39 10.83 -5.76
C ALA A 75 14.32 11.30 -6.76
N LYS A 76 14.75 12.07 -7.78
CA LYS A 76 13.86 12.51 -8.88
C LYS A 76 13.27 11.36 -9.68
N SER A 77 13.95 10.21 -9.69
CA SER A 77 13.47 8.98 -10.29
C SER A 77 13.69 7.84 -9.30
N GLY A 78 12.64 7.08 -9.02
CA GLY A 78 12.69 5.96 -8.08
C GLY A 78 11.40 5.18 -8.07
N THR A 79 11.46 3.96 -7.56
CA THR A 79 10.28 3.10 -7.39
C THR A 79 9.89 3.06 -5.92
N VAL A 80 8.63 3.35 -5.62
CA VAL A 80 8.04 3.12 -4.31
C VAL A 80 7.09 1.92 -4.38
N THR A 81 6.92 1.21 -3.27
CA THR A 81 6.12 -0.01 -3.21
C THR A 81 5.09 0.08 -2.10
N PHE A 82 3.83 -0.14 -2.45
CA PHE A 82 2.73 -0.35 -1.52
C PHE A 82 2.41 -1.83 -1.47
N SER A 83 2.50 -2.42 -0.30
CA SER A 83 2.17 -3.82 -0.04
C SER A 83 0.90 -3.93 0.80
N ASP A 84 0.34 -5.13 0.87
CA ASP A 84 -0.83 -5.44 1.70
C ASP A 84 -2.05 -4.56 1.41
N ILE A 85 -2.24 -4.19 0.13
CA ILE A 85 -3.35 -3.37 -0.31
C ILE A 85 -4.66 -4.17 -0.17
N GLY A 86 -5.58 -3.62 0.64
CA GLY A 86 -6.86 -4.28 0.96
C GLY A 86 -7.93 -4.15 -0.12
N SER A 87 -7.86 -3.10 -0.96
CA SER A 87 -8.88 -2.75 -1.96
C SER A 87 -8.34 -2.75 -3.38
N SER A 88 -9.26 -2.85 -4.35
CA SER A 88 -9.00 -2.66 -5.78
C SER A 88 -10.32 -2.23 -6.42
N PRO A 89 -10.34 -1.22 -7.32
CA PRO A 89 -9.19 -0.47 -7.79
C PRO A 89 -8.61 0.48 -6.75
N VAL A 90 -7.37 0.95 -7.01
CA VAL A 90 -6.71 2.00 -6.26
C VAL A 90 -6.26 3.12 -7.19
N TYR A 91 -5.89 4.27 -6.61
CA TYR A 91 -5.43 5.46 -7.32
C TYR A 91 -4.14 5.95 -6.68
N THR A 92 -3.29 6.64 -7.44
CA THR A 92 -2.04 7.17 -6.91
C THR A 92 -1.74 8.57 -7.43
N ALA A 93 -1.18 9.39 -6.55
CA ALA A 93 -0.71 10.74 -6.84
C ALA A 93 0.62 10.98 -6.14
N ALA A 94 1.37 11.94 -6.63
CA ALA A 94 2.64 12.36 -6.05
C ALA A 94 2.63 13.85 -5.74
N ILE A 95 3.32 14.25 -4.67
CA ILE A 95 3.53 15.64 -4.27
C ILE A 95 5.02 15.86 -4.07
N TYR A 96 5.49 16.98 -4.57
CA TYR A 96 6.80 17.53 -4.27
C TYR A 96 6.65 18.90 -3.64
N ASP A 97 7.04 19.02 -2.37
CA ASP A 97 7.08 20.28 -1.64
C ASP A 97 8.49 20.88 -1.72
N PRO A 98 8.65 22.03 -2.40
CA PRO A 98 9.95 22.68 -2.51
C PRO A 98 10.48 23.26 -1.18
N THR A 99 9.62 23.40 -0.17
CA THR A 99 10.03 23.87 1.17
C THR A 99 10.55 22.74 2.06
N GLY A 100 10.21 21.49 1.75
CA GLY A 100 10.64 20.30 2.49
C GLY A 100 9.98 20.12 3.85
N GLY A 101 8.94 20.90 4.15
CA GLY A 101 8.25 20.85 5.45
C GLY A 101 7.03 19.95 5.49
N TYR A 102 6.56 19.48 4.35
CA TYR A 102 5.35 18.68 4.28
C TYR A 102 5.61 17.21 4.64
N ASP A 103 4.87 16.72 5.63
CA ASP A 103 4.98 15.33 6.14
C ASP A 103 3.96 14.35 5.53
N GLY A 104 3.05 14.86 4.69
CA GLY A 104 1.99 14.06 4.07
C GLY A 104 0.81 13.74 5.00
N ALA A 105 0.85 14.10 6.27
CA ALA A 105 -0.16 13.76 7.27
C ALA A 105 -0.83 14.99 7.91
N SER A 106 -0.16 16.13 7.90
CA SER A 106 -0.60 17.35 8.62
C SER A 106 -1.60 18.22 7.85
N GLY A 107 -2.37 17.65 6.93
CA GLY A 107 -3.36 18.38 6.14
C GLY A 107 -3.03 18.41 4.64
N PRO A 108 -3.60 19.36 3.89
CA PRO A 108 -3.35 19.46 2.46
C PRO A 108 -1.89 19.85 2.18
N PRO A 109 -1.36 19.48 0.99
CA PRO A 109 -0.03 19.95 0.58
C PRO A 109 0.07 21.47 0.58
N PRO A 110 1.25 22.02 0.92
CA PRO A 110 1.46 23.47 0.88
C PRO A 110 1.22 24.06 -0.51
N SER A 111 0.71 25.30 -0.54
CA SER A 111 0.58 26.06 -1.78
C SER A 111 1.92 26.14 -2.51
N GLY A 112 1.88 25.95 -3.84
CA GLY A 112 3.09 25.95 -4.68
C GLY A 112 3.78 24.57 -4.79
N SER A 113 3.36 23.55 -4.01
CA SER A 113 3.84 22.19 -4.21
C SER A 113 3.49 21.68 -5.60
N SER A 114 4.41 20.96 -6.24
CA SER A 114 4.15 20.31 -7.52
C SER A 114 3.35 19.03 -7.31
N ALA A 115 2.38 18.78 -8.15
CA ALA A 115 1.51 17.62 -8.08
C ALA A 115 1.60 16.75 -9.34
N GLY A 116 1.63 15.44 -9.13
CA GLY A 116 1.54 14.42 -10.16
C GLY A 116 0.36 13.49 -9.93
N LEU A 117 -0.26 13.06 -11.01
CA LEU A 117 -1.41 12.17 -10.96
C LEU A 117 -1.19 11.01 -11.93
N TYR A 118 -1.42 9.78 -11.49
CA TYR A 118 -1.51 8.68 -12.43
C TYR A 118 -2.81 8.79 -13.22
N THR A 119 -2.66 9.14 -14.49
CA THR A 119 -3.78 9.36 -15.39
C THR A 119 -3.44 8.99 -16.82
N LYS A 120 -4.41 8.39 -17.53
CA LYS A 120 -4.39 8.17 -18.97
C LYS A 120 -5.18 9.25 -19.72
N GLU A 121 -6.07 9.95 -19.01
CA GLU A 121 -6.96 10.98 -19.53
C GLU A 121 -7.05 12.16 -18.54
N PRO A 122 -6.08 13.08 -18.56
CA PRO A 122 -6.10 14.23 -17.66
C PRO A 122 -7.40 15.05 -17.81
N PRO A 123 -7.97 15.57 -16.68
CA PRO A 123 -7.46 15.55 -15.32
C PRO A 123 -7.99 14.37 -14.47
N LYS A 124 -8.60 13.35 -15.05
CA LYS A 124 -9.23 12.25 -14.31
C LYS A 124 -8.21 11.23 -13.81
N PRO A 125 -8.22 10.87 -12.52
CA PRO A 125 -7.38 9.79 -12.03
C PRO A 125 -7.77 8.46 -12.69
N THR A 126 -6.76 7.69 -13.12
CA THR A 126 -6.99 6.37 -13.72
C THR A 126 -7.02 5.31 -12.64
N PRO A 127 -8.07 4.46 -12.59
CA PRO A 127 -8.11 3.34 -11.66
C PRO A 127 -7.04 2.30 -11.99
N ILE A 128 -6.37 1.79 -10.97
CA ILE A 128 -5.38 0.71 -11.05
C ILE A 128 -6.02 -0.53 -10.46
N ASN A 129 -6.36 -1.49 -11.33
CA ASN A 129 -6.91 -2.77 -10.91
C ASN A 129 -5.78 -3.72 -10.53
N ILE A 130 -5.85 -4.30 -9.35
CA ILE A 130 -4.86 -5.25 -8.84
C ILE A 130 -5.59 -6.49 -8.34
N ASP A 131 -5.39 -7.62 -9.00
CA ASP A 131 -5.97 -8.89 -8.56
C ASP A 131 -5.30 -9.36 -7.26
N ALA A 132 -6.04 -10.13 -6.47
CA ALA A 132 -5.53 -10.71 -5.24
C ALA A 132 -4.25 -11.53 -5.49
N GLY A 133 -3.21 -11.29 -4.71
CA GLY A 133 -1.90 -11.96 -4.83
C GLY A 133 -1.04 -11.45 -5.99
N LYS A 134 -1.46 -10.40 -6.72
CA LYS A 134 -0.69 -9.84 -7.84
C LYS A 134 0.03 -8.56 -7.49
N THR A 135 1.08 -8.31 -8.27
CA THR A 135 1.80 -7.03 -8.28
C THR A 135 1.51 -6.34 -9.60
N VAL A 136 1.14 -5.07 -9.53
CA VAL A 136 1.01 -4.18 -10.69
C VAL A 136 2.07 -3.09 -10.57
N GLU A 137 2.60 -2.67 -11.71
CA GLU A 137 3.60 -1.60 -11.81
C GLU A 137 3.07 -0.51 -12.73
N VAL A 138 3.21 0.76 -12.32
CA VAL A 138 2.76 1.93 -13.07
C VAL A 138 3.84 3.00 -13.06
N ASP A 139 3.88 3.80 -14.13
CA ASP A 139 4.75 4.97 -14.23
C ASP A 139 3.97 6.23 -13.87
N LEU A 140 4.55 7.08 -13.02
CA LEU A 140 4.00 8.34 -12.60
C LEU A 140 5.00 9.48 -12.89
N PRO A 141 5.07 9.93 -14.16
CA PRO A 141 5.85 11.11 -14.50
C PRO A 141 5.10 12.37 -14.09
N PHE A 142 5.82 13.37 -13.56
CA PHE A 142 5.27 14.69 -13.29
C PHE A 142 6.37 15.78 -13.25
N ASP A 143 5.94 17.01 -13.28
CA ASP A 143 6.81 18.19 -13.31
C ASP A 143 6.19 19.36 -12.51
N ASP A 144 6.60 20.56 -12.80
CA ASP A 144 6.12 21.79 -12.15
C ASP A 144 4.88 22.43 -12.82
N THR A 145 4.26 21.75 -13.78
CA THR A 145 3.10 22.28 -14.53
C THR A 145 1.85 22.37 -13.65
N ILE A 146 1.63 21.39 -12.80
CA ILE A 146 0.50 21.38 -11.88
C ILE A 146 1.01 21.75 -10.49
N LYS A 147 0.47 22.86 -9.94
CA LYS A 147 0.79 23.34 -8.60
C LYS A 147 -0.45 23.28 -7.70
N MET A 148 -0.21 22.97 -6.45
CA MET A 148 -1.23 23.11 -5.41
C MET A 148 -1.55 24.58 -5.20
N PRO A 149 -2.84 24.94 -5.04
CA PRO A 149 -3.31 26.32 -4.87
C PRO A 149 -2.82 26.98 -3.58
#